data_efb7c4a1ce26de1ea86e8937b7f74b8e
#
_entry.id   efb7c4a1ce26de1ea86e8937b7f74b8e
#
_cell.length_a   1.000
_cell.length_b   1.000
_cell.length_c   1.000
_cell.angle_alpha   90.00
_cell.angle_beta   90.00
_cell.angle_gamma   90.00
#
_symmetry.space_group_name_H-M   'P 1'
#
loop_
_entity.id
_entity.type
_entity.pdbx_description
1 polymer ?
#
loop_
_entity_poly.entity_id
_entity_poly.type
_entity_poly.pdbx_seq_one_letter_code
_entity_poly.pdbx_strand_id
1 'polypeptide(L)'
;MRIEPPREAFTARYSAGEPQVVWTTLVADLETPVSAFLKIAAAKTKGSPPFGFLLESVAGGEVRGRYSIIGLEPDVIFRASGRTAEINRKPQDPQAFVPANAEPPQALRELIAESRIVLPDALPPMAAGIFGYLGYDVVRLLEDSLSTPGPDPIGIPDALLVRPRLVVVFDAVENAITLVTPVRPLPDVTAKAALARAAERLSTIIDALDRPLDKSAHGSDGGPLGGKPRSNTTPEEFKRMVFRAKDYILAGDIFQVVLSQRFEMPFSLPPFALYRALRRVNPSPYLFFLDFGDFAVAGSSPEILVKTADGTVTVRPIAGTRPRGASPHEDKQLEAELLSDAKERAEHLMLLDLGRNDVGRVAEIGTVKVTDQFFVERYSHVMHIVSNVQGRLRRDREPLDALAAGFPAGTVSGAPKVRAMQIIDELEKEKRSLYAGCVGYFSADSEMDTCIVLRTALIKDGMMYVQAGAGIVADSDPDLEQQECVNKAKALFRAAEEAKRFASAGGRGQ
;
A
#
# COMPACT_ATOMS: atom_id res chain seq x y z
N MET A 1 14.31 19.22 -24.26
CA MET A 1 13.14 18.65 -23.56
C MET A 1 11.87 19.12 -24.24
N ARG A 2 11.04 18.20 -24.70
CA ARG A 2 9.69 18.54 -25.20
C ARG A 2 8.72 18.46 -24.01
N ILE A 3 7.99 19.53 -23.78
CA ILE A 3 7.02 19.61 -22.67
C ILE A 3 5.61 19.61 -23.26
N GLU A 4 4.75 18.83 -22.65
CA GLU A 4 3.32 18.79 -22.94
C GLU A 4 2.51 19.33 -21.73
N PRO A 5 1.35 19.96 -21.93
CA PRO A 5 0.80 20.34 -23.25
C PRO A 5 1.56 21.54 -23.84
N PRO A 6 1.35 21.86 -25.14
CA PRO A 6 1.89 23.07 -25.75
C PRO A 6 1.47 24.33 -25.01
N ARG A 7 2.32 25.37 -25.03
CA ARG A 7 2.14 26.59 -24.26
C ARG A 7 0.76 27.25 -24.43
N GLU A 8 0.23 27.22 -25.65
CA GLU A 8 -1.06 27.86 -25.95
C GLU A 8 -2.20 27.11 -25.26
N ALA A 9 -2.23 25.77 -25.35
CA ALA A 9 -3.21 24.90 -24.70
C ALA A 9 -3.11 25.02 -23.17
N PHE A 10 -1.88 25.03 -22.61
CA PHE A 10 -1.66 25.23 -21.19
C PHE A 10 -2.23 26.58 -20.73
N THR A 11 -1.91 27.67 -21.46
CA THR A 11 -2.33 29.02 -21.11
C THR A 11 -3.85 29.16 -21.11
N ALA A 12 -4.53 28.59 -22.11
CA ALA A 12 -5.99 28.63 -22.23
C ALA A 12 -6.66 28.01 -20.98
N ARG A 13 -6.28 26.77 -20.61
CA ARG A 13 -6.83 26.07 -19.44
C ARG A 13 -6.49 26.78 -18.12
N TYR A 14 -5.24 27.20 -17.97
CA TYR A 14 -4.81 27.93 -16.76
C TYR A 14 -5.61 29.22 -16.55
N SER A 15 -5.84 30.01 -17.63
CA SER A 15 -6.61 31.23 -17.58
C SER A 15 -8.11 31.00 -17.32
N ALA A 16 -8.62 29.82 -17.68
CA ALA A 16 -9.97 29.37 -17.35
C ALA A 16 -10.12 28.90 -15.89
N GLY A 17 -9.03 28.91 -15.12
CA GLY A 17 -9.05 28.42 -13.73
C GLY A 17 -8.99 26.89 -13.61
N GLU A 18 -8.67 26.16 -14.67
CA GLU A 18 -8.67 24.72 -14.70
C GLU A 18 -7.33 24.13 -14.24
N PRO A 19 -7.32 23.21 -13.25
CA PRO A 19 -6.14 22.45 -12.91
C PRO A 19 -5.76 21.49 -14.04
N GLN A 20 -4.45 21.29 -14.23
CA GLN A 20 -3.93 20.47 -15.31
C GLN A 20 -2.57 19.87 -14.95
N VAL A 21 -2.04 18.98 -15.78
CA VAL A 21 -0.69 18.44 -15.64
C VAL A 21 0.23 18.99 -16.73
N VAL A 22 1.51 19.11 -16.39
CA VAL A 22 2.60 19.37 -17.34
C VAL A 22 3.54 18.18 -17.27
N TRP A 23 3.92 17.61 -18.43
CA TRP A 23 4.73 16.40 -18.44
C TRP A 23 5.74 16.36 -19.58
N THR A 24 6.69 15.45 -19.45
CA THR A 24 7.64 15.06 -20.49
C THR A 24 7.94 13.57 -20.37
N THR A 25 8.26 12.93 -21.48
CA THR A 25 8.58 11.51 -21.53
C THR A 25 10.02 11.32 -22.00
N LEU A 26 10.76 10.46 -21.32
CA LEU A 26 12.14 10.08 -21.56
C LEU A 26 12.23 8.59 -21.86
N VAL A 27 13.27 8.16 -22.57
CA VAL A 27 13.60 6.75 -22.71
C VAL A 27 14.17 6.22 -21.38
N ALA A 28 13.76 5.02 -20.97
CA ALA A 28 14.09 4.43 -19.66
C ALA A 28 14.98 3.18 -19.74
N ASP A 29 15.82 3.06 -20.77
CA ASP A 29 16.64 1.86 -21.01
C ASP A 29 17.81 1.70 -20.01
N LEU A 30 18.26 2.79 -19.40
CA LEU A 30 19.41 2.81 -18.47
C LEU A 30 19.03 3.00 -16.99
N GLU A 31 17.76 3.31 -16.70
CA GLU A 31 17.30 3.62 -15.34
C GLU A 31 16.33 2.57 -14.81
N THR A 32 16.44 2.31 -13.50
CA THR A 32 15.45 1.50 -12.77
C THR A 32 14.68 2.39 -11.78
N PRO A 33 13.46 2.03 -11.36
CA PRO A 33 12.74 2.78 -10.33
C PRO A 33 13.56 2.98 -9.05
N VAL A 34 14.36 1.98 -8.65
CA VAL A 34 15.25 2.05 -7.47
C VAL A 34 16.40 3.04 -7.68
N SER A 35 17.08 3.01 -8.84
CA SER A 35 18.17 3.95 -9.13
C SER A 35 17.66 5.38 -9.23
N ALA A 36 16.53 5.58 -9.89
CA ALA A 36 15.89 6.88 -10.02
C ALA A 36 15.47 7.44 -8.65
N PHE A 37 14.80 6.62 -7.81
CA PHE A 37 14.43 7.04 -6.47
C PHE A 37 15.66 7.52 -5.66
N LEU A 38 16.76 6.78 -5.68
CA LEU A 38 18.00 7.14 -5.00
C LEU A 38 18.61 8.44 -5.55
N LYS A 39 18.68 8.60 -6.87
CA LYS A 39 19.24 9.79 -7.51
C LYS A 39 18.42 11.05 -7.19
N ILE A 40 17.10 10.93 -7.28
CA ILE A 40 16.18 12.07 -7.04
C ILE A 40 16.13 12.39 -5.54
N ALA A 41 16.10 11.39 -4.66
CA ALA A 41 16.14 11.60 -3.22
C ALA A 41 17.44 12.27 -2.76
N ALA A 42 18.57 11.90 -3.36
CA ALA A 42 19.88 12.52 -3.08
C ALA A 42 19.99 13.97 -3.62
N ALA A 43 19.22 14.31 -4.65
CA ALA A 43 19.20 15.65 -5.23
C ALA A 43 18.32 16.65 -4.44
N LYS A 44 17.57 16.17 -3.42
CA LYS A 44 16.75 17.05 -2.56
C LYS A 44 17.64 18.12 -1.91
N THR A 45 17.24 19.37 -2.04
CA THR A 45 17.91 20.48 -1.36
C THR A 45 17.68 20.40 0.15
N LYS A 46 18.66 20.90 0.94
CA LYS A 46 18.45 21.09 2.40
C LYS A 46 17.16 21.87 2.63
N GLY A 47 16.21 21.28 3.39
CA GLY A 47 14.90 21.88 3.69
C GLY A 47 13.75 21.39 2.82
N SER A 48 13.98 20.48 1.84
CA SER A 48 12.87 19.76 1.20
C SER A 48 12.21 18.83 2.20
N PRO A 49 10.87 18.72 2.23
CA PRO A 49 10.19 17.77 3.11
C PRO A 49 10.67 16.34 2.81
N PRO A 50 10.87 15.52 3.84
CA PRO A 50 11.38 14.15 3.69
C PRO A 50 10.43 13.21 2.92
N PHE A 51 9.19 13.63 2.75
CA PHE A 51 8.13 12.83 2.15
C PHE A 51 8.44 12.38 0.73
N GLY A 52 8.34 11.08 0.50
CA GLY A 52 8.46 10.48 -0.81
C GLY A 52 8.02 9.03 -0.78
N PHE A 53 7.63 8.50 -1.93
CA PHE A 53 7.24 7.10 -2.04
C PHE A 53 7.71 6.48 -3.36
N LEU A 54 7.85 5.16 -3.32
CA LEU A 54 8.01 4.30 -4.49
C LEU A 54 6.97 3.19 -4.40
N LEU A 55 6.10 3.10 -5.39
CA LEU A 55 5.15 2.01 -5.57
C LEU A 55 5.54 1.23 -6.82
N GLU A 56 5.70 -0.08 -6.72
CA GLU A 56 6.01 -0.95 -7.86
C GLU A 56 4.99 -2.08 -7.96
N SER A 57 4.63 -2.46 -9.17
CA SER A 57 3.83 -3.64 -9.42
C SER A 57 4.72 -4.78 -9.94
N VAL A 58 4.39 -6.02 -9.55
CA VAL A 58 5.01 -7.23 -10.10
C VAL A 58 3.89 -8.19 -10.49
N ALA A 59 3.74 -8.48 -11.77
CA ALA A 59 2.73 -9.41 -12.25
C ALA A 59 3.26 -10.85 -12.18
N GLY A 60 2.46 -11.79 -11.61
CA GLY A 60 2.71 -13.22 -11.70
C GLY A 60 4.04 -13.70 -11.11
N GLY A 61 4.65 -12.97 -10.18
CA GLY A 61 5.87 -13.38 -9.46
C GLY A 61 7.18 -13.36 -10.26
N GLU A 62 7.13 -13.41 -11.59
CA GLU A 62 8.32 -13.44 -12.46
C GLU A 62 8.37 -12.26 -13.45
N VAL A 63 7.22 -11.68 -13.78
CA VAL A 63 7.12 -10.55 -14.72
C VAL A 63 6.85 -9.27 -13.93
N ARG A 64 7.67 -8.23 -14.16
CA ARG A 64 7.40 -6.90 -13.60
C ARG A 64 6.06 -6.40 -14.11
N GLY A 65 5.25 -5.82 -13.24
CA GLY A 65 4.05 -5.11 -13.62
C GLY A 65 4.39 -3.92 -14.51
N ARG A 66 3.41 -3.44 -15.25
CA ARG A 66 3.63 -2.40 -16.24
C ARG A 66 4.18 -1.12 -15.63
N TYR A 67 3.64 -0.67 -14.50
CA TYR A 67 3.97 0.65 -13.94
C TYR A 67 4.71 0.57 -12.61
N SER A 68 5.69 1.48 -12.44
CA SER A 68 6.27 1.84 -11.15
C SER A 68 6.18 3.35 -10.98
N ILE A 69 5.91 3.82 -9.76
CA ILE A 69 5.55 5.21 -9.49
C ILE A 69 6.39 5.75 -8.37
N ILE A 70 7.04 6.90 -8.60
CA ILE A 70 7.70 7.69 -7.56
C ILE A 70 6.93 8.98 -7.37
N GLY A 71 6.59 9.33 -6.13
CA GLY A 71 5.99 10.62 -5.81
C GLY A 71 6.85 11.38 -4.81
N LEU A 72 6.98 12.69 -5.04
CA LEU A 72 7.88 13.57 -4.28
C LEU A 72 7.29 14.97 -4.12
N GLU A 73 7.88 15.73 -3.18
CA GLU A 73 7.58 17.13 -2.97
C GLU A 73 6.06 17.38 -2.79
N PRO A 74 5.42 16.88 -1.75
CA PRO A 74 4.00 17.12 -1.56
C PRO A 74 3.69 18.62 -1.45
N ASP A 75 2.53 19.01 -1.96
CA ASP A 75 1.93 20.33 -1.70
C ASP A 75 0.83 20.26 -0.63
N VAL A 76 0.35 19.06 -0.37
CA VAL A 76 -0.61 18.78 0.71
C VAL A 76 -0.24 17.49 1.40
N ILE A 77 -0.32 17.50 2.73
CA ILE A 77 -0.27 16.31 3.58
C ILE A 77 -1.56 16.25 4.38
N PHE A 78 -2.28 15.14 4.28
CA PHE A 78 -3.42 14.81 5.12
C PHE A 78 -2.99 13.79 6.16
N ARG A 79 -3.36 14.01 7.42
CA ARG A 79 -3.25 12.99 8.47
C ARG A 79 -4.52 12.90 9.29
N ALA A 80 -4.80 11.72 9.83
CA ALA A 80 -5.91 11.50 10.74
C ALA A 80 -5.48 10.65 11.92
N SER A 81 -6.04 10.94 13.10
CA SER A 81 -5.87 10.16 14.33
C SER A 81 -7.21 10.16 15.08
N GLY A 82 -7.78 8.98 15.30
CA GLY A 82 -9.14 8.85 15.82
C GLY A 82 -10.14 9.62 14.96
N ARG A 83 -10.93 10.48 15.59
CA ARG A 83 -11.97 11.28 14.90
C ARG A 83 -11.47 12.67 14.43
N THR A 84 -10.18 12.93 14.47
CA THR A 84 -9.60 14.21 14.04
C THR A 84 -8.80 14.06 12.76
N ALA A 85 -9.01 14.98 11.83
CA ALA A 85 -8.21 15.12 10.62
C ALA A 85 -7.49 16.47 10.62
N GLU A 86 -6.28 16.50 10.07
CA GLU A 86 -5.49 17.70 9.91
C GLU A 86 -4.87 17.73 8.51
N ILE A 87 -4.77 18.93 7.95
CA ILE A 87 -4.20 19.16 6.62
C ILE A 87 -3.06 20.15 6.72
N ASN A 88 -1.89 19.77 6.19
CA ASN A 88 -0.77 20.68 6.00
C ASN A 88 -0.65 21.06 4.52
N ARG A 89 -0.83 22.35 4.23
CA ARG A 89 -0.68 22.95 2.88
C ARG A 89 0.65 23.68 2.69
N LYS A 90 1.53 23.58 3.69
CA LYS A 90 2.91 24.08 3.70
C LYS A 90 3.87 23.01 4.18
N PRO A 91 4.06 21.91 3.43
CA PRO A 91 4.83 20.75 3.89
C PRO A 91 6.28 21.01 4.28
N GLN A 92 6.82 22.18 3.92
CA GLN A 92 8.15 22.64 4.37
C GLN A 92 8.17 23.00 5.86
N ASP A 93 7.00 23.32 6.43
CA ASP A 93 6.81 23.56 7.85
C ASP A 93 6.06 22.37 8.47
N PRO A 94 6.75 21.53 9.24
CA PRO A 94 6.14 20.36 9.89
C PRO A 94 5.04 20.71 10.90
N GLN A 95 4.98 21.98 11.34
CA GLN A 95 3.98 22.44 12.32
C GLN A 95 2.78 23.13 11.66
N ALA A 96 2.76 23.27 10.35
CA ALA A 96 1.68 23.95 9.62
C ALA A 96 0.43 23.07 9.40
N PHE A 97 0.21 22.07 10.26
CA PHE A 97 -1.03 21.30 10.25
C PHE A 97 -2.18 22.12 10.82
N VAL A 98 -3.29 22.17 10.08
CA VAL A 98 -4.52 22.84 10.47
C VAL A 98 -5.62 21.79 10.59
N PRO A 99 -6.39 21.78 11.69
CA PRO A 99 -7.54 20.91 11.82
C PRO A 99 -8.51 21.08 10.66
N ALA A 100 -8.99 19.97 10.10
CA ALA A 100 -10.08 19.98 9.13
C ALA A 100 -11.40 20.32 9.83
N ASN A 101 -12.32 20.94 9.10
CA ASN A 101 -13.66 21.28 9.62
C ASN A 101 -14.63 20.07 9.67
N ALA A 102 -14.19 18.91 9.19
CA ALA A 102 -14.98 17.70 9.09
C ALA A 102 -14.22 16.50 9.67
N GLU A 103 -14.94 15.44 10.02
CA GLU A 103 -14.35 14.16 10.43
C GLU A 103 -13.51 13.54 9.29
N PRO A 104 -12.55 12.65 9.61
CA PRO A 104 -11.56 12.17 8.66
C PRO A 104 -12.13 11.61 7.34
N PRO A 105 -13.22 10.82 7.30
CA PRO A 105 -13.75 10.33 6.03
C PRO A 105 -14.26 11.45 5.13
N GLN A 106 -14.94 12.44 5.70
CA GLN A 106 -15.48 13.57 4.95
C GLN A 106 -14.36 14.54 4.53
N ALA A 107 -13.40 14.82 5.41
CA ALA A 107 -12.24 15.65 5.11
C ALA A 107 -11.37 15.04 3.99
N LEU A 108 -11.20 13.72 3.97
CA LEU A 108 -10.52 13.03 2.89
C LEU A 108 -11.29 13.09 1.57
N ARG A 109 -12.62 12.94 1.61
CA ARG A 109 -13.49 13.08 0.42
C ARG A 109 -13.34 14.48 -0.21
N GLU A 110 -13.36 15.51 0.62
CA GLU A 110 -13.19 16.89 0.18
C GLU A 110 -11.79 17.10 -0.45
N LEU A 111 -10.75 16.55 0.14
CA LEU A 111 -9.40 16.62 -0.39
C LEU A 111 -9.23 15.85 -1.71
N ILE A 112 -9.86 14.68 -1.86
CA ILE A 112 -9.90 13.94 -3.12
C ILE A 112 -10.59 14.77 -4.19
N ALA A 113 -11.74 15.36 -3.89
CA ALA A 113 -12.49 16.23 -4.82
C ALA A 113 -11.68 17.47 -5.23
N GLU A 114 -11.01 18.16 -4.27
CA GLU A 114 -10.09 19.27 -4.53
C GLU A 114 -8.93 18.89 -5.45
N SER A 115 -8.52 17.62 -5.38
CA SER A 115 -7.32 17.14 -6.08
C SER A 115 -7.61 16.67 -7.50
N ARG A 116 -8.85 16.68 -7.94
CA ARG A 116 -9.26 16.24 -9.29
C ARG A 116 -8.57 17.04 -10.39
N ILE A 117 -8.14 16.34 -11.42
CA ILE A 117 -7.57 16.86 -12.67
C ILE A 117 -8.06 15.94 -13.78
N VAL A 118 -8.55 16.50 -14.87
CA VAL A 118 -8.81 15.72 -16.09
C VAL A 118 -7.46 15.37 -16.71
N LEU A 119 -7.07 14.11 -16.59
CA LEU A 119 -5.82 13.61 -17.15
C LEU A 119 -5.93 13.44 -18.68
N PRO A 120 -4.89 13.75 -19.45
CA PRO A 120 -4.80 13.38 -20.86
C PRO A 120 -4.75 11.85 -21.03
N ASP A 121 -5.37 11.33 -22.11
CA ASP A 121 -5.37 9.89 -22.44
C ASP A 121 -3.96 9.27 -22.58
N ALA A 122 -2.96 10.11 -22.85
CA ALA A 122 -1.55 9.68 -22.93
C ALA A 122 -0.93 9.35 -21.57
N LEU A 123 -1.61 9.68 -20.47
CA LEU A 123 -1.10 9.46 -19.12
C LEU A 123 -1.91 8.40 -18.38
N PRO A 124 -1.24 7.52 -17.63
CA PRO A 124 -1.95 6.54 -16.81
C PRO A 124 -2.60 7.22 -15.59
N PRO A 125 -3.64 6.61 -14.97
CA PRO A 125 -4.41 7.20 -13.88
C PRO A 125 -3.56 7.69 -12.71
N MET A 126 -2.47 6.97 -12.38
CA MET A 126 -1.58 7.32 -11.27
C MET A 126 -0.64 8.50 -11.56
N ALA A 127 -0.75 9.17 -12.70
CA ALA A 127 0.07 10.33 -13.04
C ALA A 127 -0.19 11.55 -12.14
N ALA A 128 -1.33 11.62 -11.47
CA ALA A 128 -1.64 12.60 -10.43
C ALA A 128 -2.67 12.02 -9.46
N GLY A 129 -2.67 12.51 -8.21
CA GLY A 129 -3.61 12.04 -7.19
C GLY A 129 -3.10 12.23 -5.78
N ILE A 130 -3.67 11.46 -4.86
CA ILE A 130 -3.31 11.41 -3.45
C ILE A 130 -2.85 10.00 -3.13
N PHE A 131 -1.71 9.85 -2.48
CA PHE A 131 -1.01 8.60 -2.24
C PHE A 131 -0.71 8.42 -0.75
N GLY A 132 -0.79 7.21 -0.22
CA GLY A 132 -0.44 6.96 1.16
C GLY A 132 -1.08 5.70 1.73
N TYR A 133 -1.42 5.76 3.02
CA TYR A 133 -2.04 4.64 3.71
C TYR A 133 -3.25 5.05 4.57
N LEU A 134 -4.13 4.09 4.78
CA LEU A 134 -5.13 4.07 5.82
C LEU A 134 -4.87 2.86 6.71
N GLY A 135 -4.60 3.06 7.99
CA GLY A 135 -4.39 1.99 8.96
C GLY A 135 -5.69 1.28 9.32
N TYR A 136 -5.57 0.11 9.96
CA TYR A 136 -6.72 -0.71 10.35
C TYR A 136 -7.76 0.08 11.16
N ASP A 137 -7.30 0.91 12.10
CA ASP A 137 -8.17 1.60 13.05
C ASP A 137 -9.08 2.67 12.42
N VAL A 138 -8.88 3.01 11.13
CA VAL A 138 -9.81 3.82 10.35
C VAL A 138 -11.21 3.15 10.26
N VAL A 139 -11.28 1.83 10.40
CA VAL A 139 -12.56 1.12 10.44
C VAL A 139 -13.53 1.63 11.51
N ARG A 140 -13.02 2.18 12.62
CA ARG A 140 -13.83 2.76 13.71
C ARG A 140 -14.56 4.03 13.32
N LEU A 141 -14.20 4.63 12.19
CA LEU A 141 -14.94 5.75 11.57
C LEU A 141 -16.04 5.26 10.63
N LEU A 142 -16.07 3.95 10.33
CA LEU A 142 -17.00 3.32 9.40
C LEU A 142 -17.97 2.39 10.13
N GLU A 143 -17.61 1.92 11.33
CA GLU A 143 -18.36 0.93 12.12
C GLU A 143 -18.38 1.33 13.61
N ASP A 144 -19.47 1.98 14.02
CA ASP A 144 -19.63 2.53 15.38
C ASP A 144 -19.81 1.44 16.46
N SER A 145 -20.05 0.19 16.07
CA SER A 145 -20.21 -0.93 17.01
C SER A 145 -18.92 -1.47 17.58
N LEU A 146 -17.76 -1.00 17.09
CA LEU A 146 -16.45 -1.39 17.58
C LEU A 146 -16.09 -0.64 18.87
N SER A 147 -15.43 -1.35 19.79
CA SER A 147 -14.97 -0.81 21.06
C SER A 147 -13.88 0.26 20.89
N THR A 148 -13.56 0.96 21.96
CA THR A 148 -12.37 1.82 22.01
C THR A 148 -11.13 0.99 21.71
N PRO A 149 -10.21 1.46 20.83
CA PRO A 149 -9.01 0.71 20.50
C PRO A 149 -8.11 0.51 21.73
N GLY A 150 -7.37 -0.58 21.73
CA GLY A 150 -6.31 -0.82 22.69
C GLY A 150 -5.19 0.23 22.65
N PRO A 151 -4.17 0.10 23.53
CA PRO A 151 -3.00 0.98 23.53
C PRO A 151 -2.32 1.07 22.16
N ASP A 152 -1.77 2.26 21.87
CA ASP A 152 -0.98 2.52 20.67
C ASP A 152 0.48 2.84 21.02
N PRO A 153 1.35 1.84 21.22
CA PRO A 153 2.74 2.08 21.59
C PRO A 153 3.61 2.58 20.42
N ILE A 154 3.16 2.48 19.18
CA ILE A 154 3.90 2.97 18.01
C ILE A 154 3.64 4.45 17.79
N GLY A 155 2.39 4.90 17.93
CA GLY A 155 2.01 6.31 17.87
C GLY A 155 2.23 6.92 16.47
N ILE A 156 1.76 6.25 15.41
CA ILE A 156 1.66 6.84 14.08
C ILE A 156 0.22 7.25 13.78
N PRO A 157 -0.02 8.20 12.85
CA PRO A 157 -1.37 8.54 12.42
C PRO A 157 -2.15 7.31 11.93
N ASP A 158 -3.46 7.27 12.17
CA ASP A 158 -4.34 6.21 11.63
C ASP A 158 -4.44 6.29 10.10
N ALA A 159 -4.27 7.48 9.53
CA ALA A 159 -4.14 7.69 8.09
C ALA A 159 -3.11 8.76 7.79
N LEU A 160 -2.32 8.58 6.74
CA LEU A 160 -1.44 9.61 6.21
C LEU A 160 -1.36 9.49 4.69
N LEU A 161 -1.76 10.57 4.02
CA LEU A 161 -1.76 10.66 2.56
C LEU A 161 -1.10 11.96 2.12
N VAL A 162 -0.43 11.91 0.98
CA VAL A 162 0.28 13.05 0.39
C VAL A 162 -0.20 13.31 -1.04
N ARG A 163 -0.26 14.57 -1.42
CA ARG A 163 -0.48 14.98 -2.81
C ARG A 163 0.84 15.48 -3.40
N PRO A 164 1.52 14.67 -4.24
CA PRO A 164 2.82 15.04 -4.78
C PRO A 164 2.70 16.15 -5.84
N ARG A 165 3.69 17.04 -5.88
CA ARG A 165 3.90 17.98 -6.99
C ARG A 165 4.73 17.41 -8.13
N LEU A 166 5.37 16.28 -7.88
CA LEU A 166 6.14 15.55 -8.85
C LEU A 166 5.79 14.08 -8.78
N VAL A 167 5.41 13.52 -9.92
CA VAL A 167 5.20 12.09 -10.11
C VAL A 167 6.09 11.62 -11.24
N VAL A 168 6.82 10.53 -11.01
CA VAL A 168 7.65 9.85 -12.01
C VAL A 168 7.05 8.47 -12.25
N VAL A 169 6.57 8.24 -13.47
CA VAL A 169 5.95 6.98 -13.88
C VAL A 169 6.89 6.24 -14.80
N PHE A 170 7.29 5.04 -14.41
CA PHE A 170 7.99 4.08 -15.26
C PHE A 170 6.97 3.18 -15.94
N ASP A 171 7.04 3.09 -17.26
CA ASP A 171 6.30 2.11 -18.07
C ASP A 171 7.28 1.06 -18.58
N ALA A 172 7.20 -0.15 -18.04
CA ALA A 172 8.11 -1.24 -18.39
C ALA A 172 7.80 -1.84 -19.77
N VAL A 173 6.62 -1.61 -20.32
CA VAL A 173 6.22 -2.08 -21.67
C VAL A 173 6.78 -1.13 -22.73
N GLU A 174 6.62 0.18 -22.50
CA GLU A 174 7.10 1.21 -23.43
C GLU A 174 8.58 1.55 -23.22
N ASN A 175 9.23 1.02 -22.18
CA ASN A 175 10.58 1.41 -21.74
C ASN A 175 10.70 2.94 -21.62
N ALA A 176 9.75 3.56 -20.95
CA ALA A 176 9.64 5.01 -20.84
C ALA A 176 9.57 5.47 -19.38
N ILE A 177 10.09 6.68 -19.13
CA ILE A 177 9.89 7.42 -17.89
C ILE A 177 9.07 8.66 -18.22
N THR A 178 7.90 8.80 -17.63
CA THR A 178 7.09 10.01 -17.75
C THR A 178 7.19 10.81 -16.46
N LEU A 179 7.69 12.03 -16.57
CA LEU A 179 7.78 13.00 -15.48
C LEU A 179 6.55 13.90 -15.54
N VAL A 180 5.77 13.94 -14.48
CA VAL A 180 4.50 14.68 -14.40
C VAL A 180 4.53 15.65 -13.25
N THR A 181 4.13 16.91 -13.48
CA THR A 181 3.91 17.92 -12.45
C THR A 181 2.49 18.47 -12.55
N PRO A 182 1.61 18.21 -11.56
CA PRO A 182 0.31 18.84 -11.47
C PRO A 182 0.46 20.36 -11.23
N VAL A 183 -0.34 21.14 -11.96
CA VAL A 183 -0.38 22.60 -11.85
C VAL A 183 -1.81 23.04 -11.58
N ARG A 184 -2.00 23.76 -10.48
CA ARG A 184 -3.28 24.37 -10.09
C ARG A 184 -3.18 25.87 -10.21
N PRO A 185 -4.17 26.55 -10.83
CA PRO A 185 -4.19 28.00 -10.93
C PRO A 185 -4.14 28.67 -9.55
N LEU A 186 -3.32 29.70 -9.44
CA LEU A 186 -3.20 30.53 -8.24
C LEU A 186 -3.52 31.99 -8.61
N PRO A 187 -4.21 32.77 -7.76
CA PRO A 187 -4.69 34.10 -8.07
C PRO A 187 -3.57 35.06 -8.55
N ASP A 188 -2.39 35.00 -7.93
CA ASP A 188 -1.28 35.93 -8.18
C ASP A 188 -0.18 35.35 -9.09
N VAL A 189 -0.46 34.26 -9.80
CA VAL A 189 0.52 33.58 -10.67
C VAL A 189 0.01 33.56 -12.11
N THR A 190 0.76 34.17 -13.02
CA THR A 190 0.42 34.13 -14.44
C THR A 190 0.64 32.74 -15.04
N ALA A 191 -0.09 32.37 -16.09
CA ALA A 191 0.10 31.13 -16.82
C ALA A 191 1.56 30.93 -17.28
N LYS A 192 2.21 32.01 -17.75
CA LYS A 192 3.63 31.97 -18.15
C LYS A 192 4.55 31.60 -16.97
N ALA A 193 4.32 32.19 -15.82
CA ALA A 193 5.12 31.89 -14.62
C ALA A 193 4.86 30.47 -14.10
N ALA A 194 3.60 30.03 -14.10
CA ALA A 194 3.23 28.68 -13.70
C ALA A 194 3.88 27.61 -14.60
N LEU A 195 3.83 27.80 -15.93
CA LEU A 195 4.47 26.89 -16.88
C LEU A 195 6.01 26.88 -16.72
N ALA A 196 6.63 28.04 -16.51
CA ALA A 196 8.07 28.14 -16.30
C ALA A 196 8.51 27.38 -15.04
N ARG A 197 7.77 27.52 -13.91
CA ARG A 197 8.04 26.75 -12.68
C ARG A 197 7.85 25.24 -12.88
N ALA A 198 6.84 24.83 -13.66
CA ALA A 198 6.63 23.43 -13.99
C ALA A 198 7.80 22.87 -14.83
N ALA A 199 8.22 23.60 -15.85
CA ALA A 199 9.36 23.23 -16.71
C ALA A 199 10.68 23.14 -15.91
N GLU A 200 10.94 24.08 -15.02
CA GLU A 200 12.11 24.07 -14.13
C GLU A 200 12.12 22.83 -13.23
N ARG A 201 10.97 22.47 -12.63
CA ARG A 201 10.85 21.26 -11.81
C ARG A 201 11.16 20.01 -12.61
N LEU A 202 10.61 19.87 -13.83
CA LEU A 202 10.90 18.73 -14.70
C LEU A 202 12.38 18.68 -15.10
N SER A 203 12.99 19.83 -15.43
CA SER A 203 14.43 19.93 -15.77
C SER A 203 15.31 19.48 -14.58
N THR A 204 15.00 19.93 -13.37
CA THR A 204 15.74 19.54 -12.16
C THR A 204 15.76 18.04 -11.96
N ILE A 205 14.66 17.36 -12.28
CA ILE A 205 14.59 15.89 -12.15
C ILE A 205 15.38 15.20 -13.26
N ILE A 206 15.35 15.69 -14.49
CA ILE A 206 16.18 15.17 -15.58
C ILE A 206 17.65 15.30 -15.21
N ASP A 207 18.09 16.47 -14.74
CA ASP A 207 19.46 16.70 -14.28
C ASP A 207 19.84 15.76 -13.13
N ALA A 208 18.89 15.41 -12.25
CA ALA A 208 19.13 14.45 -11.17
C ALA A 208 19.28 13.01 -11.71
N LEU A 209 18.47 12.62 -12.67
CA LEU A 209 18.55 11.30 -13.32
C LEU A 209 19.86 11.12 -14.11
N ASP A 210 20.38 12.18 -14.74
CA ASP A 210 21.63 12.15 -15.49
C ASP A 210 22.88 12.06 -14.60
N ARG A 211 22.75 12.34 -13.30
CA ARG A 211 23.87 12.21 -12.36
C ARG A 211 24.22 10.75 -12.08
N PRO A 212 25.51 10.44 -11.85
CA PRO A 212 25.88 9.12 -11.35
C PRO A 212 25.28 8.88 -9.96
N LEU A 213 24.96 7.63 -9.64
CA LEU A 213 24.57 7.27 -8.28
C LEU A 213 25.69 7.61 -7.29
N ASP A 214 25.38 8.42 -6.30
CA ASP A 214 26.30 8.70 -5.20
C ASP A 214 26.39 7.45 -4.29
N LYS A 215 27.53 6.78 -4.32
CA LYS A 215 27.76 5.59 -3.51
C LYS A 215 27.88 5.91 -2.02
N SER A 216 28.17 7.16 -1.65
CA SER A 216 28.25 7.60 -0.26
C SER A 216 26.89 7.84 0.39
N ALA A 217 25.86 8.08 -0.43
CA ALA A 217 24.48 8.28 0.06
C ALA A 217 23.81 7.00 0.61
N HIS A 218 24.51 5.86 0.58
CA HIS A 218 23.97 4.56 1.00
C HIS A 218 24.25 4.20 2.47
N GLY A 219 24.43 5.19 3.33
CA GLY A 219 24.58 4.97 4.77
C GLY A 219 25.94 4.37 5.18
N SER A 220 26.37 4.70 6.39
CA SER A 220 27.51 4.09 7.06
C SER A 220 27.34 2.59 7.18
N ASP A 221 28.44 1.83 7.24
CA ASP A 221 28.45 0.43 7.63
C ASP A 221 27.57 0.24 8.88
N GLY A 222 26.35 -0.16 8.65
CA GLY A 222 25.41 -0.45 9.72
C GLY A 222 25.99 -1.62 10.51
N GLY A 223 26.27 -1.40 11.78
CA GLY A 223 26.70 -2.44 12.69
C GLY A 223 25.75 -3.66 12.66
N PRO A 224 26.05 -4.74 13.37
CA PRO A 224 25.16 -5.90 13.42
C PRO A 224 23.76 -5.45 13.81
N LEU A 225 22.74 -5.93 13.10
CA LEU A 225 21.35 -5.75 13.52
C LEU A 225 21.24 -6.28 14.96
N GLY A 226 20.83 -5.42 15.88
CA GLY A 226 20.85 -5.74 17.30
C GLY A 226 19.69 -6.63 17.71
N GLY A 227 19.96 -7.83 18.21
CA GLY A 227 19.00 -8.65 18.94
C GLY A 227 18.13 -9.56 18.07
N LYS A 228 17.39 -10.43 18.76
CA LYS A 228 16.36 -11.30 18.16
C LYS A 228 15.03 -10.58 18.16
N PRO A 229 14.14 -10.84 17.16
CA PRO A 229 12.79 -10.33 17.18
C PRO A 229 12.06 -10.72 18.47
N ARG A 230 11.31 -9.78 19.04
CA ARG A 230 10.44 -9.98 20.21
C ARG A 230 8.99 -9.80 19.80
N SER A 231 8.11 -10.67 20.25
CA SER A 231 6.67 -10.49 20.07
C SER A 231 6.07 -9.74 21.27
N ASN A 232 5.04 -8.92 20.99
CA ASN A 232 4.19 -8.31 22.04
C ASN A 232 3.27 -9.35 22.71
N THR A 233 3.20 -10.56 22.16
CA THR A 233 2.34 -11.66 22.64
C THR A 233 3.19 -12.92 22.76
N THR A 234 3.21 -13.54 23.92
CA THR A 234 3.94 -14.81 24.11
C THR A 234 3.24 -15.97 23.37
N PRO A 235 3.95 -17.05 23.03
CA PRO A 235 3.32 -18.21 22.41
C PRO A 235 2.10 -18.75 23.18
N GLU A 236 2.19 -18.80 24.51
CA GLU A 236 1.12 -19.28 25.38
C GLU A 236 -0.08 -18.35 25.40
N GLU A 237 0.15 -17.02 25.32
CA GLU A 237 -0.92 -16.03 25.19
C GLU A 237 -1.61 -16.18 23.84
N PHE A 238 -0.86 -16.29 22.74
CA PHE A 238 -1.44 -16.46 21.40
C PHE A 238 -2.28 -17.74 21.32
N LYS A 239 -1.79 -18.84 21.84
CA LYS A 239 -2.56 -20.11 21.92
C LYS A 239 -3.87 -19.94 22.70
N ARG A 240 -3.86 -19.18 23.83
CA ARG A 240 -5.11 -18.87 24.55
C ARG A 240 -6.09 -18.05 23.70
N MET A 241 -5.58 -17.09 22.92
CA MET A 241 -6.41 -16.34 21.97
C MET A 241 -7.05 -17.28 20.93
N VAL A 242 -6.28 -18.23 20.39
CA VAL A 242 -6.80 -19.25 19.44
C VAL A 242 -7.89 -20.09 20.10
N PHE A 243 -7.68 -20.62 21.31
CA PHE A 243 -8.72 -21.37 22.02
C PHE A 243 -9.99 -20.53 22.22
N ARG A 244 -9.85 -19.29 22.64
CA ARG A 244 -11.00 -18.40 22.84
C ARG A 244 -11.74 -18.08 21.52
N ALA A 245 -11.01 -17.91 20.42
CA ALA A 245 -11.60 -17.76 19.10
C ALA A 245 -12.40 -19.01 18.67
N LYS A 246 -11.88 -20.21 18.98
CA LYS A 246 -12.59 -21.47 18.72
C LYS A 246 -13.88 -21.59 19.55
N ASP A 247 -13.91 -21.07 20.78
CA ASP A 247 -15.15 -21.01 21.58
C ASP A 247 -16.23 -20.17 20.87
N TYR A 248 -15.86 -19.02 20.29
CA TYR A 248 -16.77 -18.18 19.50
C TYR A 248 -17.26 -18.87 18.23
N ILE A 249 -16.41 -19.64 17.56
CA ILE A 249 -16.78 -20.44 16.39
C ILE A 249 -17.79 -21.52 16.79
N LEU A 250 -17.52 -22.25 17.88
CA LEU A 250 -18.41 -23.29 18.39
C LEU A 250 -19.76 -22.73 18.88
N ALA A 251 -19.77 -21.51 19.42
CA ALA A 251 -20.97 -20.79 19.80
C ALA A 251 -21.80 -20.30 18.59
N GLY A 252 -21.23 -20.35 17.38
CA GLY A 252 -21.90 -19.88 16.16
C GLY A 252 -21.80 -18.36 15.92
N ASP A 253 -20.93 -17.66 16.65
CA ASP A 253 -20.74 -16.21 16.50
C ASP A 253 -20.05 -15.85 15.18
N ILE A 254 -19.07 -16.67 14.77
CA ILE A 254 -18.22 -16.46 13.59
C ILE A 254 -17.89 -17.81 12.92
N PHE A 255 -17.50 -17.75 11.65
CA PHE A 255 -16.91 -18.89 10.93
C PHE A 255 -15.38 -18.85 11.00
N GLN A 256 -14.81 -17.64 10.98
CA GLN A 256 -13.37 -17.40 10.98
C GLN A 256 -13.07 -16.05 11.64
N VAL A 257 -11.93 -15.97 12.33
CA VAL A 257 -11.31 -14.70 12.76
C VAL A 257 -9.81 -14.75 12.52
N VAL A 258 -9.23 -13.64 12.05
CA VAL A 258 -7.78 -13.52 11.86
C VAL A 258 -7.16 -12.82 13.06
N LEU A 259 -6.48 -13.59 13.91
CA LEU A 259 -5.75 -13.07 15.06
C LEU A 259 -4.30 -12.80 14.70
N SER A 260 -3.73 -11.72 15.23
CA SER A 260 -2.37 -11.31 14.92
C SER A 260 -1.52 -11.00 16.15
N GLN A 261 -0.21 -10.97 15.94
CA GLN A 261 0.77 -10.52 16.92
C GLN A 261 1.82 -9.66 16.24
N ARG A 262 2.39 -8.70 16.97
CA ARG A 262 3.42 -7.80 16.47
C ARG A 262 4.78 -8.19 16.99
N PHE A 263 5.74 -8.25 16.09
CA PHE A 263 7.16 -8.47 16.37
C PHE A 263 7.91 -7.16 16.21
N GLU A 264 8.90 -6.94 17.06
CA GLU A 264 9.77 -5.78 17.01
C GLU A 264 11.24 -6.18 17.09
N MET A 265 12.11 -5.44 16.43
CA MET A 265 13.56 -5.56 16.60
C MET A 265 14.26 -4.25 16.27
N PRO A 266 15.43 -3.97 16.89
CA PRO A 266 16.26 -2.82 16.52
C PRO A 266 16.67 -2.85 15.05
N PHE A 267 16.52 -1.71 14.35
CA PHE A 267 16.90 -1.56 12.95
C PHE A 267 17.49 -0.16 12.71
N SER A 268 18.80 -0.10 12.55
CA SER A 268 19.56 1.15 12.40
C SER A 268 19.98 1.46 10.97
N LEU A 269 19.67 0.56 10.00
CA LEU A 269 20.00 0.77 8.59
C LEU A 269 19.00 1.75 7.96
N PRO A 270 19.39 2.41 6.84
CA PRO A 270 18.44 3.22 6.07
C PRO A 270 17.20 2.41 5.68
N PRO A 271 15.97 2.91 5.93
CA PRO A 271 14.74 2.16 5.64
C PRO A 271 14.62 1.70 4.17
N PHE A 272 15.14 2.47 3.22
CA PHE A 272 15.13 2.08 1.81
C PHE A 272 16.03 0.86 1.50
N ALA A 273 17.06 0.59 2.32
CA ALA A 273 17.85 -0.63 2.20
C ALA A 273 17.01 -1.88 2.50
N LEU A 274 16.09 -1.79 3.49
CA LEU A 274 15.12 -2.84 3.77
C LEU A 274 14.19 -3.09 2.58
N TYR A 275 13.65 -2.03 1.99
CA TYR A 275 12.79 -2.15 0.80
C TYR A 275 13.52 -2.85 -0.35
N ARG A 276 14.77 -2.47 -0.63
CA ARG A 276 15.60 -3.08 -1.69
C ARG A 276 15.82 -4.57 -1.45
N ALA A 277 16.03 -4.96 -0.19
CA ALA A 277 16.18 -6.37 0.20
C ALA A 277 14.83 -7.11 0.06
N LEU A 278 13.75 -6.55 0.58
CA LEU A 278 12.41 -7.13 0.55
C LEU A 278 11.94 -7.40 -0.89
N ARG A 279 12.17 -6.46 -1.79
CA ARG A 279 11.88 -6.57 -3.23
C ARG A 279 12.54 -7.80 -3.89
N ARG A 280 13.67 -8.27 -3.35
CA ARG A 280 14.39 -9.46 -3.85
C ARG A 280 13.98 -10.74 -3.15
N VAL A 281 13.80 -10.65 -1.82
CA VAL A 281 13.49 -11.83 -0.98
C VAL A 281 12.05 -12.28 -1.16
N ASN A 282 11.13 -11.33 -1.34
CA ASN A 282 9.70 -11.61 -1.40
C ASN A 282 9.00 -10.70 -2.43
N PRO A 283 9.22 -10.86 -3.74
CA PRO A 283 8.50 -10.11 -4.75
C PRO A 283 7.00 -10.48 -4.70
N SER A 284 6.15 -9.46 -4.72
CA SER A 284 4.68 -9.57 -4.68
C SER A 284 4.05 -8.52 -5.61
N PRO A 285 2.78 -8.66 -6.00
CA PRO A 285 2.11 -7.74 -6.90
C PRO A 285 2.19 -6.26 -6.48
N TYR A 286 2.20 -5.99 -5.19
CA TYR A 286 2.29 -4.64 -4.64
C TYR A 286 3.53 -4.49 -3.77
N LEU A 287 4.54 -3.85 -4.32
CA LEU A 287 5.73 -3.45 -3.57
C LEU A 287 5.64 -1.96 -3.29
N PHE A 288 5.88 -1.55 -2.06
CA PHE A 288 5.82 -0.14 -1.68
C PHE A 288 6.87 0.25 -0.66
N PHE A 289 7.36 1.45 -0.83
CA PHE A 289 8.18 2.17 0.13
C PHE A 289 7.58 3.56 0.32
N LEU A 290 7.27 3.93 1.55
CA LEU A 290 6.74 5.23 1.93
C LEU A 290 7.67 5.83 2.96
N ASP A 291 8.20 7.02 2.69
CA ASP A 291 9.04 7.79 3.60
C ASP A 291 8.27 9.01 4.07
N PHE A 292 7.93 9.04 5.33
CA PHE A 292 7.19 10.13 5.97
C PHE A 292 8.05 10.97 6.92
N GLY A 293 9.37 10.79 6.88
CA GLY A 293 10.33 11.51 7.70
C GLY A 293 10.51 10.90 9.07
N ASP A 294 9.51 10.99 9.94
CA ASP A 294 9.57 10.44 11.30
C ASP A 294 9.49 8.92 11.32
N PHE A 295 8.92 8.33 10.29
CA PHE A 295 8.84 6.89 10.09
C PHE A 295 8.81 6.52 8.61
N ALA A 296 9.15 5.28 8.31
CA ALA A 296 9.06 4.74 6.97
C ALA A 296 8.34 3.39 6.97
N VAL A 297 7.75 3.07 5.82
CA VAL A 297 7.01 1.82 5.58
C VAL A 297 7.61 1.10 4.38
N ALA A 298 7.95 -0.17 4.52
CA ALA A 298 8.43 -1.02 3.44
C ALA A 298 7.59 -2.30 3.39
N GLY A 299 6.88 -2.52 2.30
CA GLY A 299 5.94 -3.63 2.19
C GLY A 299 5.98 -4.36 0.86
N SER A 300 5.48 -5.60 0.90
CA SER A 300 5.36 -6.51 -0.23
C SER A 300 4.03 -7.27 -0.11
N SER A 301 2.93 -6.61 -0.50
CA SER A 301 1.59 -7.16 -0.37
C SER A 301 1.21 -8.04 -1.56
N PRO A 302 0.62 -9.21 -1.32
CA PRO A 302 0.15 -10.09 -2.39
C PRO A 302 -1.25 -9.74 -2.89
N GLU A 303 -2.02 -8.91 -2.17
CA GLU A 303 -3.47 -8.87 -2.31
C GLU A 303 -4.02 -7.45 -2.47
N ILE A 304 -4.86 -7.26 -3.49
CA ILE A 304 -5.68 -6.06 -3.67
C ILE A 304 -6.66 -5.97 -2.48
N LEU A 305 -6.82 -4.76 -1.93
CA LEU A 305 -7.96 -4.52 -1.05
C LEU A 305 -9.21 -4.18 -1.88
N VAL A 306 -9.19 -3.04 -2.55
CA VAL A 306 -10.23 -2.61 -3.49
C VAL A 306 -9.57 -1.80 -4.61
N LYS A 307 -10.01 -2.05 -5.83
CA LYS A 307 -9.63 -1.27 -7.01
C LYS A 307 -10.89 -0.72 -7.67
N THR A 308 -10.84 0.52 -8.13
CA THR A 308 -11.84 1.11 -9.01
C THR A 308 -11.17 1.62 -10.27
N ALA A 309 -11.64 1.17 -11.43
CA ALA A 309 -11.15 1.59 -12.74
C ALA A 309 -12.32 1.57 -13.73
N ASP A 310 -12.43 2.57 -14.59
CA ASP A 310 -13.49 2.70 -15.59
C ASP A 310 -14.91 2.48 -15.01
N GLY A 311 -15.16 2.99 -13.81
CA GLY A 311 -16.44 2.84 -13.11
C GLY A 311 -16.73 1.42 -12.61
N THR A 312 -15.74 0.52 -12.61
CA THR A 312 -15.84 -0.86 -12.11
C THR A 312 -15.11 -1.00 -10.79
N VAL A 313 -15.79 -1.57 -9.79
CA VAL A 313 -15.19 -1.98 -8.51
C VAL A 313 -14.71 -3.42 -8.64
N THR A 314 -13.50 -3.68 -8.20
CA THR A 314 -12.88 -5.02 -8.22
C THR A 314 -12.34 -5.38 -6.85
N VAL A 315 -12.64 -6.59 -6.39
CA VAL A 315 -12.05 -7.24 -5.21
C VAL A 315 -11.53 -8.61 -5.64
N ARG A 316 -10.36 -9.01 -5.14
CA ARG A 316 -9.73 -10.29 -5.51
C ARG A 316 -9.36 -11.07 -4.25
N PRO A 317 -10.26 -11.86 -3.68
CA PRO A 317 -9.95 -12.70 -2.55
C PRO A 317 -8.91 -13.77 -2.94
N ILE A 318 -7.92 -13.94 -2.06
CA ILE A 318 -6.84 -14.90 -2.17
C ILE A 318 -6.89 -15.78 -0.93
N ALA A 319 -7.00 -17.11 -1.12
CA ALA A 319 -6.92 -18.10 -0.05
C ALA A 319 -6.29 -19.39 -0.55
N GLY A 320 -5.98 -20.27 0.38
CA GLY A 320 -5.31 -21.51 0.05
C GLY A 320 -3.86 -21.30 -0.37
N THR A 321 -2.97 -22.16 0.10
CA THR A 321 -1.54 -22.00 -0.20
C THR A 321 -0.89 -23.38 -0.38
N ARG A 322 -0.08 -23.50 -1.45
CA ARG A 322 0.88 -24.58 -1.60
C ARG A 322 2.24 -24.00 -1.99
N PRO A 323 3.35 -24.64 -1.59
CA PRO A 323 4.67 -24.26 -2.08
C PRO A 323 4.77 -24.49 -3.59
N ARG A 324 5.76 -23.86 -4.22
CA ARG A 324 6.12 -24.18 -5.60
C ARG A 324 6.81 -25.55 -5.66
N GLY A 325 6.54 -26.30 -6.70
CA GLY A 325 7.22 -27.55 -6.98
C GLY A 325 8.66 -27.35 -7.47
N ALA A 326 9.53 -28.31 -7.21
CA ALA A 326 10.91 -28.31 -7.73
C ALA A 326 10.98 -28.54 -9.25
N SER A 327 9.87 -28.97 -9.86
CA SER A 327 9.74 -29.17 -11.31
C SER A 327 8.35 -28.73 -11.80
N PRO A 328 8.19 -28.44 -13.12
CA PRO A 328 6.87 -28.13 -13.69
C PRO A 328 5.83 -29.23 -13.50
N HIS A 329 6.25 -30.49 -13.40
CA HIS A 329 5.35 -31.61 -13.13
C HIS A 329 4.83 -31.59 -11.69
N GLU A 330 5.73 -31.42 -10.73
CA GLU A 330 5.39 -31.29 -9.30
C GLU A 330 4.53 -30.04 -9.04
N ASP A 331 4.82 -28.92 -9.71
CA ASP A 331 3.99 -27.71 -9.64
C ASP A 331 2.53 -27.97 -10.04
N LYS A 332 2.31 -28.75 -11.12
CA LYS A 332 0.97 -29.16 -11.55
C LYS A 332 0.29 -30.15 -10.57
N GLN A 333 1.06 -31.01 -9.92
CA GLN A 333 0.52 -31.91 -8.90
C GLN A 333 0.05 -31.14 -7.67
N LEU A 334 0.86 -30.20 -7.17
CA LEU A 334 0.53 -29.33 -6.05
C LEU A 334 -0.68 -28.42 -6.37
N GLU A 335 -0.78 -27.93 -7.61
CA GLU A 335 -1.96 -27.19 -8.08
C GLU A 335 -3.23 -28.07 -8.03
N ALA A 336 -3.16 -29.29 -8.56
CA ALA A 336 -4.29 -30.20 -8.56
C ALA A 336 -4.69 -30.59 -7.13
N GLU A 337 -3.72 -30.82 -6.25
CA GLU A 337 -3.94 -31.05 -4.82
C GLU A 337 -4.65 -29.87 -4.17
N LEU A 338 -4.14 -28.64 -4.37
CA LEU A 338 -4.73 -27.41 -3.83
C LEU A 338 -6.19 -27.24 -4.27
N LEU A 339 -6.46 -27.45 -5.57
CA LEU A 339 -7.81 -27.31 -6.12
C LEU A 339 -8.78 -28.43 -5.70
N SER A 340 -8.27 -29.57 -5.27
CA SER A 340 -9.07 -30.70 -4.78
C SER A 340 -9.28 -30.68 -3.26
N ASP A 341 -8.52 -29.88 -2.53
CA ASP A 341 -8.60 -29.79 -1.07
C ASP A 341 -9.92 -29.14 -0.64
N ALA A 342 -10.78 -29.90 0.02
CA ALA A 342 -12.13 -29.49 0.41
C ALA A 342 -12.11 -28.32 1.41
N LYS A 343 -11.11 -28.30 2.32
CA LYS A 343 -10.95 -27.25 3.33
C LYS A 343 -10.55 -25.92 2.69
N GLU A 344 -9.50 -25.93 1.86
CA GLU A 344 -9.01 -24.75 1.15
C GLU A 344 -10.10 -24.15 0.24
N ARG A 345 -10.87 -25.01 -0.43
CA ARG A 345 -12.01 -24.58 -1.24
C ARG A 345 -13.15 -23.98 -0.43
N ALA A 346 -13.46 -24.54 0.74
CA ALA A 346 -14.51 -24.00 1.62
C ALA A 346 -14.12 -22.62 2.17
N GLU A 347 -12.87 -22.45 2.60
CA GLU A 347 -12.33 -21.17 3.04
C GLU A 347 -12.37 -20.15 1.90
N HIS A 348 -11.89 -20.53 0.72
CA HIS A 348 -11.91 -19.63 -0.45
C HIS A 348 -13.34 -19.23 -0.85
N LEU A 349 -14.30 -20.15 -0.81
CA LEU A 349 -15.70 -19.87 -1.11
C LEU A 349 -16.29 -18.84 -0.11
N MET A 350 -15.96 -18.97 1.17
CA MET A 350 -16.39 -18.01 2.20
C MET A 350 -15.83 -16.61 1.93
N LEU A 351 -14.56 -16.50 1.56
CA LEU A 351 -13.94 -15.20 1.22
C LEU A 351 -14.46 -14.64 -0.11
N LEU A 352 -14.74 -15.49 -1.08
CA LEU A 352 -15.40 -15.10 -2.33
C LEU A 352 -16.79 -14.52 -2.08
N ASP A 353 -17.58 -15.15 -1.21
CA ASP A 353 -18.93 -14.67 -0.88
C ASP A 353 -18.88 -13.36 -0.10
N LEU A 354 -17.90 -13.21 0.79
CA LEU A 354 -17.64 -11.95 1.48
C LEU A 354 -17.26 -10.85 0.48
N GLY A 355 -16.39 -11.12 -0.50
CA GLY A 355 -16.04 -10.17 -1.56
C GLY A 355 -17.24 -9.78 -2.44
N ARG A 356 -18.14 -10.73 -2.73
CA ARG A 356 -19.41 -10.44 -3.42
C ARG A 356 -20.31 -9.51 -2.60
N ASN A 357 -20.38 -9.71 -1.29
CA ASN A 357 -21.13 -8.84 -0.39
C ASN A 357 -20.50 -7.43 -0.34
N ASP A 358 -19.18 -7.32 -0.21
CA ASP A 358 -18.47 -6.03 -0.16
C ASP A 358 -18.69 -5.21 -1.44
N VAL A 359 -18.53 -5.82 -2.63
CA VAL A 359 -18.82 -5.19 -3.92
C VAL A 359 -20.31 -4.84 -4.03
N GLY A 360 -21.20 -5.74 -3.58
CA GLY A 360 -22.65 -5.55 -3.65
C GLY A 360 -23.18 -4.33 -2.88
N ARG A 361 -22.48 -3.90 -1.83
CA ARG A 361 -22.83 -2.70 -1.05
C ARG A 361 -22.75 -1.39 -1.85
N VAL A 362 -21.90 -1.33 -2.88
CA VAL A 362 -21.64 -0.12 -3.65
C VAL A 362 -21.90 -0.26 -5.16
N ALA A 363 -22.11 -1.47 -5.65
CA ALA A 363 -22.37 -1.72 -7.05
C ALA A 363 -23.85 -1.50 -7.43
N GLU A 364 -24.09 -1.20 -8.70
CA GLU A 364 -25.42 -1.20 -9.29
C GLU A 364 -26.05 -2.60 -9.15
N ILE A 365 -27.33 -2.66 -8.80
CA ILE A 365 -28.06 -3.93 -8.59
C ILE A 365 -27.98 -4.79 -9.88
N GLY A 366 -27.65 -6.07 -9.71
CA GLY A 366 -27.55 -7.04 -10.81
C GLY A 366 -26.24 -6.99 -11.60
N THR A 367 -25.28 -6.12 -11.24
CA THR A 367 -23.99 -6.02 -11.94
C THR A 367 -22.87 -6.80 -11.28
N VAL A 368 -23.03 -7.26 -10.04
CA VAL A 368 -22.01 -8.05 -9.33
C VAL A 368 -21.82 -9.38 -10.02
N LYS A 369 -20.59 -9.67 -10.44
CA LYS A 369 -20.21 -10.89 -11.15
C LYS A 369 -18.89 -11.44 -10.59
N VAL A 370 -18.79 -12.76 -10.51
CA VAL A 370 -17.53 -13.47 -10.38
C VAL A 370 -17.01 -13.70 -11.78
N THR A 371 -15.99 -12.97 -12.21
CA THR A 371 -15.47 -13.03 -13.57
C THR A 371 -14.52 -14.19 -13.75
N ASP A 372 -13.74 -14.50 -12.72
CA ASP A 372 -12.84 -15.63 -12.65
C ASP A 372 -12.99 -16.32 -11.29
N GLN A 373 -13.04 -17.64 -11.29
CA GLN A 373 -13.36 -18.39 -10.08
C GLN A 373 -12.41 -19.57 -9.89
N PHE A 374 -11.83 -19.69 -8.70
CA PHE A 374 -10.99 -20.80 -8.28
C PHE A 374 -9.84 -21.10 -9.25
N PHE A 375 -9.18 -20.08 -9.77
CA PHE A 375 -7.95 -20.28 -10.55
C PHE A 375 -6.71 -20.17 -9.67
N VAL A 376 -5.61 -20.78 -10.11
CA VAL A 376 -4.36 -20.76 -9.35
C VAL A 376 -3.42 -19.69 -9.91
N GLU A 377 -3.03 -18.75 -9.07
CA GLU A 377 -1.90 -17.85 -9.32
C GLU A 377 -0.63 -18.38 -8.70
N ARG A 378 0.44 -18.32 -9.48
CA ARG A 378 1.78 -18.77 -9.08
C ARG A 378 2.65 -17.55 -8.78
N TYR A 379 3.22 -17.56 -7.57
CA TYR A 379 4.20 -16.58 -7.12
C TYR A 379 5.59 -17.23 -7.05
N SER A 380 6.61 -16.49 -6.67
CA SER A 380 7.99 -16.99 -6.63
C SER A 380 8.19 -18.22 -5.74
N HIS A 381 7.47 -18.31 -4.61
CA HIS A 381 7.67 -19.36 -3.61
C HIS A 381 6.41 -20.17 -3.28
N VAL A 382 5.25 -19.64 -3.65
CA VAL A 382 3.95 -20.24 -3.32
C VAL A 382 2.98 -20.09 -4.49
N MET A 383 1.89 -20.87 -4.46
CA MET A 383 0.72 -20.68 -5.30
C MET A 383 -0.52 -20.55 -4.43
N HIS A 384 -1.51 -19.80 -4.90
CA HIS A 384 -2.75 -19.52 -4.21
C HIS A 384 -3.97 -19.74 -5.10
N ILE A 385 -5.10 -20.08 -4.49
CA ILE A 385 -6.41 -19.99 -5.16
C ILE A 385 -6.85 -18.54 -5.15
N VAL A 386 -7.27 -18.04 -6.29
CA VAL A 386 -7.73 -16.67 -6.51
C VAL A 386 -9.09 -16.69 -7.19
N SER A 387 -9.91 -15.72 -6.86
CA SER A 387 -11.13 -15.40 -7.60
C SER A 387 -11.24 -13.90 -7.82
N ASN A 388 -12.00 -13.49 -8.82
CA ASN A 388 -12.18 -12.08 -9.15
C ASN A 388 -13.66 -11.71 -9.08
N VAL A 389 -14.00 -10.71 -8.27
CA VAL A 389 -15.35 -10.18 -8.12
C VAL A 389 -15.37 -8.75 -8.63
N GLN A 390 -16.29 -8.46 -9.53
CA GLN A 390 -16.48 -7.14 -10.10
C GLN A 390 -17.93 -6.68 -10.04
N GLY A 391 -18.14 -5.35 -10.00
CA GLY A 391 -19.44 -4.73 -10.09
C GLY A 391 -19.31 -3.30 -10.61
N ARG A 392 -20.34 -2.80 -11.29
CA ARG A 392 -20.36 -1.40 -11.71
C ARG A 392 -20.62 -0.51 -10.49
N LEU A 393 -19.73 0.44 -10.23
CA LEU A 393 -19.93 1.42 -9.16
C LEU A 393 -21.19 2.25 -9.45
N ARG A 394 -22.05 2.39 -8.44
CA ARG A 394 -23.24 3.25 -8.56
C ARG A 394 -22.84 4.70 -8.79
N ARG A 395 -23.64 5.43 -9.57
CA ARG A 395 -23.36 6.85 -9.91
C ARG A 395 -23.37 7.80 -8.71
N ASP A 396 -24.07 7.43 -7.63
CA ASP A 396 -24.13 8.17 -6.35
C ASP A 396 -22.99 7.78 -5.39
N ARG A 397 -22.03 6.99 -5.84
CA ARG A 397 -20.88 6.49 -5.04
C ARG A 397 -19.57 6.89 -5.67
N GLU A 398 -18.57 7.10 -4.81
CA GLU A 398 -17.21 7.44 -5.19
C GLU A 398 -16.23 6.31 -4.83
N PRO A 399 -14.98 6.31 -5.33
CA PRO A 399 -13.97 5.31 -4.99
C PRO A 399 -13.75 5.13 -3.48
N LEU A 400 -13.86 6.21 -2.69
CA LEU A 400 -13.76 6.13 -1.22
C LEU A 400 -14.90 5.32 -0.60
N ASP A 401 -16.11 5.35 -1.19
CA ASP A 401 -17.22 4.51 -0.73
C ASP A 401 -16.97 3.03 -1.03
N ALA A 402 -16.36 2.75 -2.20
CA ALA A 402 -15.95 1.39 -2.55
C ALA A 402 -14.88 0.85 -1.59
N LEU A 403 -13.90 1.69 -1.24
CA LEU A 403 -12.91 1.33 -0.23
C LEU A 403 -13.57 1.04 1.12
N ALA A 404 -14.44 1.93 1.61
CA ALA A 404 -15.15 1.76 2.88
C ALA A 404 -16.00 0.48 2.92
N ALA A 405 -16.60 0.08 1.80
CA ALA A 405 -17.38 -1.16 1.71
C ALA A 405 -16.52 -2.43 1.85
N GLY A 406 -15.30 -2.43 1.31
CA GLY A 406 -14.37 -3.57 1.39
C GLY A 406 -13.44 -3.54 2.62
N PHE A 407 -13.40 -2.44 3.37
CA PHE A 407 -12.44 -2.23 4.45
C PHE A 407 -12.97 -2.73 5.82
N PRO A 408 -12.11 -3.39 6.63
CA PRO A 408 -10.90 -4.08 6.22
C PRO A 408 -11.22 -5.34 5.41
N ALA A 409 -10.21 -5.89 4.74
CA ALA A 409 -10.41 -7.14 3.99
C ALA A 409 -10.81 -8.31 4.91
N GLY A 410 -11.64 -9.21 4.40
CA GLY A 410 -12.03 -10.42 5.13
C GLY A 410 -10.86 -11.35 5.44
N THR A 411 -9.88 -11.40 4.56
CA THR A 411 -8.64 -12.19 4.70
C THR A 411 -7.75 -11.76 5.86
N VAL A 412 -8.02 -10.59 6.48
CA VAL A 412 -7.29 -10.07 7.65
C VAL A 412 -8.21 -9.72 8.83
N SER A 413 -9.51 -9.94 8.70
CA SER A 413 -10.49 -9.73 9.77
C SER A 413 -11.25 -11.01 10.11
N GLY A 414 -12.08 -11.51 9.22
CA GLY A 414 -12.86 -12.74 9.38
C GLY A 414 -14.31 -12.61 8.90
N ALA A 415 -15.12 -13.62 9.20
CA ALA A 415 -16.49 -13.73 8.76
C ALA A 415 -17.42 -14.27 9.87
N PRO A 416 -18.56 -13.63 10.17
CA PRO A 416 -19.02 -12.32 9.72
C PRO A 416 -18.10 -11.16 10.16
N LYS A 417 -17.84 -10.20 9.28
CA LYS A 417 -16.79 -9.18 9.41
C LYS A 417 -16.87 -8.38 10.72
N VAL A 418 -18.02 -7.81 11.05
CA VAL A 418 -18.17 -6.95 12.24
C VAL A 418 -17.91 -7.74 13.52
N ARG A 419 -18.50 -8.93 13.64
CA ARG A 419 -18.31 -9.77 14.83
C ARG A 419 -16.84 -10.24 14.96
N ALA A 420 -16.20 -10.59 13.87
CA ALA A 420 -14.78 -10.93 13.87
C ALA A 420 -13.91 -9.75 14.37
N MET A 421 -14.21 -8.51 13.93
CA MET A 421 -13.49 -7.32 14.41
C MET A 421 -13.71 -7.05 15.92
N GLN A 422 -14.91 -7.28 16.44
CA GLN A 422 -15.18 -7.18 17.89
C GLN A 422 -14.34 -8.19 18.69
N ILE A 423 -14.21 -9.41 18.18
CA ILE A 423 -13.38 -10.46 18.78
C ILE A 423 -11.88 -10.11 18.70
N ILE A 424 -11.44 -9.51 17.60
CA ILE A 424 -10.07 -8.98 17.48
C ILE A 424 -9.80 -7.93 18.56
N ASP A 425 -10.71 -6.99 18.75
CA ASP A 425 -10.59 -5.95 19.77
C ASP A 425 -10.54 -6.52 21.22
N GLU A 426 -11.26 -7.62 21.46
CA GLU A 426 -11.25 -8.30 22.77
C GLU A 426 -9.92 -9.04 23.03
N LEU A 427 -9.37 -9.69 22.00
CA LEU A 427 -8.28 -10.65 22.15
C LEU A 427 -6.89 -10.05 21.90
N GLU A 428 -6.76 -9.09 20.99
CA GLU A 428 -5.47 -8.43 20.72
C GLU A 428 -5.18 -7.33 21.75
N LYS A 429 -3.93 -7.25 22.22
CA LYS A 429 -3.53 -6.37 23.33
C LYS A 429 -3.41 -4.90 22.93
N GLU A 430 -3.15 -4.63 21.66
CA GLU A 430 -2.73 -3.32 21.15
C GLU A 430 -3.37 -3.05 19.79
N LYS A 431 -3.44 -1.79 19.44
CA LYS A 431 -3.85 -1.36 18.10
C LYS A 431 -3.06 -2.09 17.01
N ARG A 432 -3.76 -2.46 15.95
CA ARG A 432 -3.13 -2.99 14.73
C ARG A 432 -2.34 -1.93 13.96
N SER A 433 -2.69 -0.65 14.15
CA SER A 433 -2.06 0.46 13.49
C SER A 433 -2.09 0.26 11.96
N LEU A 434 -0.92 0.12 11.31
CA LEU A 434 -0.81 -0.04 9.87
C LEU A 434 -1.29 -1.41 9.36
N TYR A 435 -1.07 -2.49 10.14
CA TYR A 435 -1.38 -3.88 9.75
C TYR A 435 -2.87 -4.08 9.46
N ALA A 436 -3.19 -4.78 8.38
CA ALA A 436 -4.56 -5.01 7.89
C ALA A 436 -5.31 -3.74 7.40
N GLY A 437 -4.63 -2.61 7.34
CA GLY A 437 -5.08 -1.42 6.62
C GLY A 437 -4.80 -1.52 5.11
N CYS A 438 -4.68 -0.38 4.43
CA CYS A 438 -4.32 -0.33 3.01
C CYS A 438 -3.24 0.69 2.69
N VAL A 439 -2.50 0.41 1.61
CA VAL A 439 -1.61 1.35 0.90
C VAL A 439 -2.08 1.47 -0.54
N GLY A 440 -2.04 2.67 -1.10
CA GLY A 440 -2.39 2.90 -2.48
C GLY A 440 -2.59 4.36 -2.82
N TYR A 441 -3.46 4.61 -3.80
CA TYR A 441 -3.74 5.95 -4.27
C TYR A 441 -5.20 6.15 -4.68
N PHE A 442 -5.63 7.40 -4.57
CA PHE A 442 -6.83 7.94 -5.23
C PHE A 442 -6.33 8.83 -6.36
N SER A 443 -6.61 8.43 -7.58
CA SER A 443 -6.20 9.16 -8.79
C SER A 443 -6.96 10.48 -8.94
N ALA A 444 -6.34 11.41 -9.65
CA ALA A 444 -6.96 12.69 -9.97
C ALA A 444 -8.17 12.58 -10.91
N ASP A 445 -8.29 11.49 -11.67
CA ASP A 445 -9.41 11.18 -12.57
C ASP A 445 -10.47 10.27 -11.97
N SER A 446 -10.46 10.08 -10.65
CA SER A 446 -11.45 9.28 -9.90
C SER A 446 -11.29 7.76 -10.00
N GLU A 447 -10.10 7.28 -10.30
CA GLU A 447 -9.74 5.89 -10.09
C GLU A 447 -9.06 5.66 -8.73
N MET A 448 -8.99 4.42 -8.31
CA MET A 448 -8.32 4.04 -7.06
C MET A 448 -7.71 2.65 -7.20
N ASP A 449 -6.52 2.47 -6.66
CA ASP A 449 -5.89 1.16 -6.52
C ASP A 449 -5.25 1.05 -5.13
N THR A 450 -5.69 0.06 -4.34
CA THR A 450 -5.23 -0.15 -2.96
C THR A 450 -4.94 -1.61 -2.70
N CYS A 451 -3.86 -1.88 -1.97
CA CYS A 451 -3.52 -3.22 -1.48
C CYS A 451 -3.65 -3.30 0.04
N ILE A 452 -3.85 -4.52 0.55
CA ILE A 452 -3.88 -4.78 1.99
C ILE A 452 -2.47 -4.62 2.57
N VAL A 453 -2.34 -4.01 3.73
CA VAL A 453 -1.04 -3.95 4.43
C VAL A 453 -0.74 -5.29 5.08
N LEU A 454 -0.02 -6.11 4.34
CA LEU A 454 0.50 -7.41 4.71
C LEU A 454 1.99 -7.48 4.39
N ARG A 455 2.74 -8.34 5.08
CA ARG A 455 4.17 -8.55 4.83
C ARG A 455 4.91 -7.21 4.77
N THR A 456 4.63 -6.37 5.75
CA THR A 456 5.06 -4.97 5.82
C THR A 456 5.84 -4.74 7.09
N ALA A 457 6.91 -3.97 6.99
CA ALA A 457 7.68 -3.45 8.09
C ALA A 457 7.42 -1.94 8.23
N LEU A 458 7.17 -1.51 9.45
CA LEU A 458 7.19 -0.11 9.86
C LEU A 458 8.52 0.14 10.57
N ILE A 459 9.24 1.19 10.17
CA ILE A 459 10.51 1.59 10.76
C ILE A 459 10.33 2.97 11.40
N LYS A 460 10.54 3.04 12.72
CA LYS A 460 10.41 4.26 13.50
C LYS A 460 11.36 4.23 14.69
N ASP A 461 12.00 5.34 15.01
CA ASP A 461 12.87 5.51 16.19
C ASP A 461 13.94 4.41 16.33
N GLY A 462 14.52 3.95 15.23
CA GLY A 462 15.52 2.87 15.22
C GLY A 462 14.97 1.47 15.48
N MET A 463 13.66 1.31 15.46
CA MET A 463 12.97 0.03 15.62
C MET A 463 12.22 -0.36 14.33
N MET A 464 12.21 -1.65 14.03
CA MET A 464 11.39 -2.25 12.99
C MET A 464 10.26 -3.05 13.62
N TYR A 465 9.03 -2.76 13.21
CA TYR A 465 7.81 -3.43 13.64
C TYR A 465 7.23 -4.24 12.47
N VAL A 466 6.91 -5.49 12.73
CA VAL A 466 6.30 -6.41 11.76
C VAL A 466 5.12 -7.09 12.42
N GLN A 467 3.92 -6.99 11.84
CA GLN A 467 2.73 -7.69 12.34
C GLN A 467 2.31 -8.80 11.37
N ALA A 468 1.93 -9.93 11.93
CA ALA A 468 1.48 -11.09 11.17
C ALA A 468 0.36 -11.81 11.92
N GLY A 469 -0.59 -12.37 11.20
CA GLY A 469 -1.74 -13.09 11.75
C GLY A 469 -2.02 -14.40 11.03
N ALA A 470 -2.85 -15.20 11.68
CA ALA A 470 -3.37 -16.48 11.19
C ALA A 470 -4.90 -16.51 11.25
N GLY A 471 -5.52 -17.15 10.28
CA GLY A 471 -6.97 -17.35 10.21
C GLY A 471 -7.41 -18.53 11.06
N ILE A 472 -8.15 -18.25 12.13
CA ILE A 472 -8.62 -19.26 13.06
C ILE A 472 -9.97 -19.78 12.63
N VAL A 473 -10.07 -21.07 12.43
CA VAL A 473 -11.29 -21.84 12.10
C VAL A 473 -11.49 -22.97 13.13
N ALA A 474 -12.61 -23.70 13.05
CA ALA A 474 -12.99 -24.70 14.04
C ALA A 474 -11.92 -25.80 14.28
N ASP A 475 -11.23 -26.22 13.26
CA ASP A 475 -10.19 -27.26 13.30
C ASP A 475 -8.76 -26.71 13.41
N SER A 476 -8.58 -25.38 13.60
CA SER A 476 -7.26 -24.77 13.81
C SER A 476 -6.53 -25.39 15.02
N ASP A 477 -5.25 -25.70 14.82
CA ASP A 477 -4.33 -26.12 15.88
C ASP A 477 -3.56 -24.91 16.43
N PRO A 478 -3.64 -24.63 17.73
CA PRO A 478 -3.01 -23.42 18.31
C PRO A 478 -1.50 -23.32 18.13
N ASP A 479 -0.79 -24.46 18.07
CA ASP A 479 0.65 -24.47 17.85
C ASP A 479 0.99 -24.18 16.39
N LEU A 480 0.22 -24.72 15.46
CA LEU A 480 0.41 -24.45 14.02
C LEU A 480 0.09 -23.01 13.68
N GLU A 481 -1.00 -22.42 14.23
CA GLU A 481 -1.38 -21.02 14.00
C GLU A 481 -0.34 -20.04 14.57
N GLN A 482 0.18 -20.34 15.77
CA GLN A 482 1.30 -19.57 16.34
C GLN A 482 2.53 -19.63 15.43
N GLN A 483 2.87 -20.83 14.94
CA GLN A 483 4.03 -21.01 14.06
C GLN A 483 3.82 -20.33 12.70
N GLU A 484 2.59 -20.27 12.20
CA GLU A 484 2.24 -19.56 10.97
C GLU A 484 2.53 -18.05 11.07
N CYS A 485 2.10 -17.41 12.17
CA CYS A 485 2.42 -15.99 12.42
C CYS A 485 3.93 -15.75 12.42
N VAL A 486 4.69 -16.59 13.12
CA VAL A 486 6.17 -16.51 13.15
C VAL A 486 6.75 -16.68 11.75
N ASN A 487 6.26 -17.65 10.97
CA ASN A 487 6.76 -17.90 9.61
C ASN A 487 6.46 -16.75 8.66
N LYS A 488 5.27 -16.14 8.75
CA LYS A 488 4.91 -14.95 7.96
C LYS A 488 5.80 -13.75 8.28
N ALA A 489 6.18 -13.56 9.54
CA ALA A 489 7.08 -12.49 9.95
C ALA A 489 8.55 -12.73 9.53
N LYS A 490 8.99 -14.00 9.46
CA LYS A 490 10.38 -14.36 9.11
C LYS A 490 10.87 -13.78 7.79
N ALA A 491 9.99 -13.64 6.79
CA ALA A 491 10.37 -13.07 5.50
C ALA A 491 10.92 -11.64 5.64
N LEU A 492 10.31 -10.84 6.50
CA LEU A 492 10.72 -9.46 6.79
C LEU A 492 12.04 -9.42 7.56
N PHE A 493 12.25 -10.32 8.52
CA PHE A 493 13.52 -10.40 9.25
C PHE A 493 14.67 -10.89 8.36
N ARG A 494 14.42 -11.82 7.43
CA ARG A 494 15.41 -12.20 6.40
C ARG A 494 15.74 -11.02 5.49
N ALA A 495 14.74 -10.23 5.08
CA ALA A 495 14.97 -9.01 4.32
C ALA A 495 15.78 -7.99 5.12
N ALA A 496 15.56 -7.86 6.44
CA ALA A 496 16.37 -7.00 7.29
C ALA A 496 17.84 -7.44 7.36
N GLU A 497 18.11 -8.74 7.46
CA GLU A 497 19.49 -9.27 7.37
C GLU A 497 20.13 -9.01 6.01
N GLU A 498 19.40 -9.22 4.91
CA GLU A 498 19.86 -8.91 3.55
C GLU A 498 20.08 -7.41 3.33
N ALA A 499 19.34 -6.54 4.05
CA ALA A 499 19.48 -5.08 3.92
C ALA A 499 20.89 -4.57 4.22
N LYS A 500 21.65 -5.29 5.04
CA LYS A 500 23.08 -5.00 5.30
C LYS A 500 23.90 -4.88 4.01
N ARG A 501 23.61 -5.73 3.01
CA ARG A 501 24.29 -5.72 1.71
C ARG A 501 24.01 -4.45 0.89
N PHE A 502 22.92 -3.77 1.18
CA PHE A 502 22.49 -2.55 0.50
C PHE A 502 22.82 -1.28 1.28
N ALA A 503 23.18 -1.40 2.55
CA ALA A 503 23.53 -0.29 3.42
C ALA A 503 25.01 0.08 3.34
N SER A 504 25.90 -0.86 2.94
CA SER A 504 27.33 -0.62 2.81
C SER A 504 27.68 0.21 1.56
N ALA A 505 28.74 1.01 1.64
CA ALA A 505 29.21 1.91 0.59
C ALA A 505 29.60 1.22 -0.75
N GLY A 506 29.67 -0.10 -0.78
CA GLY A 506 29.93 -0.91 -1.97
C GLY A 506 28.66 -1.31 -2.77
N GLY A 507 27.49 -1.20 -2.23
CA GLY A 507 26.12 -1.25 -2.76
C GLY A 507 25.71 -2.20 -3.87
N ARG A 508 26.59 -2.99 -4.43
CA ARG A 508 26.27 -4.13 -5.29
C ARG A 508 26.39 -5.37 -4.41
N GLY A 509 25.25 -5.88 -3.91
CA GLY A 509 25.27 -7.10 -3.13
C GLY A 509 26.06 -8.21 -3.85
N GLN A 510 27.30 -8.42 -3.45
CA GLN A 510 28.12 -9.58 -3.78
C GLN A 510 27.88 -10.68 -2.76
#